data_6e7a1e3f90a8610f4e06db4b13123214
#
_entry.id   6e7a1e3f90a8610f4e06db4b13123214
#
_cell.length_a   1.000
_cell.length_b   1.000
_cell.length_c   1.000
_cell.angle_alpha   90.00
_cell.angle_beta   90.00
_cell.angle_gamma   90.00
#
_symmetry.space_group_name_H-M   'P 1'
#
loop_
_entity.id
_entity.type
_entity.pdbx_description
1 polymer ?
#
loop_
_entity_poly.entity_id
_entity_poly.type
_entity_poly.pdbx_seq_one_letter_code
_entity_poly.pdbx_strand_id
1 'polypeptide(L)'
;MKADNPFDLILPAATAKIAEDAGVYKATKHPLKTFYLAITAGVFISIAFVFYITATTGTAGVPFGLAKLVGGICFSLGLMLVVVSGADLFTSTVLIVIAKASGRISWYQLGANWLNVYIGNLIGALFFVALIWFSGEHMVANGQWGLNVLQTADHKLHHTFVEAVCLGILANLMVCLAVWMSYSGRSLMDKMFAMILPVGMFVASGFEHSIANMFMIPMGIVVKNFATPEFWQAIGATPEQFAHLTVSNFIIDNLIPVTIGNIIGGGLLVGLTYWVIYLRGGEQQH
;
A
#
# COMPACT_ATOMS: atom_id res chain seq x y z
N MET A 1 -13.92 -37.59 -7.75
CA MET A 1 -14.55 -37.37 -6.42
C MET A 1 -13.95 -36.09 -5.85
N LYS A 2 -14.75 -35.05 -5.58
CA LYS A 2 -14.26 -33.92 -4.76
C LYS A 2 -13.93 -34.50 -3.41
N ALA A 3 -12.65 -34.45 -3.01
CA ALA A 3 -12.31 -34.76 -1.63
C ALA A 3 -13.13 -33.80 -0.75
N ASP A 4 -13.98 -34.33 0.12
CA ASP A 4 -14.73 -33.54 1.07
C ASP A 4 -13.73 -32.76 1.91
N ASN A 5 -13.71 -31.44 1.73
CA ASN A 5 -12.87 -30.57 2.55
C ASN A 5 -13.56 -30.44 3.93
N PRO A 6 -13.06 -31.16 4.96
CA PRO A 6 -13.75 -31.23 6.27
C PRO A 6 -13.79 -29.88 7.00
N PHE A 7 -13.01 -28.88 6.52
CA PHE A 7 -12.86 -27.60 7.21
C PHE A 7 -13.66 -26.46 6.54
N ASP A 8 -14.34 -26.73 5.42
CA ASP A 8 -15.03 -25.68 4.61
C ASP A 8 -14.15 -24.47 4.27
N LEU A 9 -12.82 -24.66 4.26
CA LEU A 9 -11.80 -23.66 3.93
C LEU A 9 -11.18 -23.96 2.57
N ILE A 10 -10.64 -22.91 1.93
CA ILE A 10 -9.75 -23.10 0.78
C ILE A 10 -8.37 -23.46 1.31
N LEU A 11 -7.92 -24.68 1.04
CA LEU A 11 -6.63 -25.19 1.50
C LEU A 11 -5.45 -24.42 0.89
N PRO A 12 -4.28 -24.35 1.54
CA PRO A 12 -3.14 -23.55 1.09
C PRO A 12 -2.70 -23.82 -0.35
N ALA A 13 -2.69 -25.06 -0.82
CA ALA A 13 -2.34 -25.39 -2.21
C ALA A 13 -3.38 -24.85 -3.20
N ALA A 14 -4.66 -24.92 -2.87
CA ALA A 14 -5.73 -24.33 -3.69
C ALA A 14 -5.67 -22.80 -3.67
N THR A 15 -5.31 -22.19 -2.54
CA THR A 15 -5.06 -20.75 -2.44
C THR A 15 -3.92 -20.30 -3.36
N ALA A 16 -2.84 -21.08 -3.44
CA ALA A 16 -1.74 -20.82 -4.36
C ALA A 16 -2.18 -20.85 -5.82
N LYS A 17 -3.07 -21.78 -6.18
CA LYS A 17 -3.65 -21.85 -7.53
C LYS A 17 -4.53 -20.65 -7.83
N ILE A 18 -5.34 -20.21 -6.87
CA ILE A 18 -6.15 -18.97 -7.00
C ILE A 18 -5.24 -17.75 -7.21
N ALA A 19 -4.13 -17.64 -6.46
CA ALA A 19 -3.17 -16.55 -6.60
C ALA A 19 -2.50 -16.55 -7.99
N GLU A 20 -2.15 -17.73 -8.52
CA GLU A 20 -1.62 -17.90 -9.88
C GLU A 20 -2.63 -17.44 -10.94
N ASP A 21 -3.88 -17.93 -10.86
CA ASP A 21 -4.94 -17.58 -11.80
C ASP A 21 -5.29 -16.09 -11.75
N ALA A 22 -5.33 -15.49 -10.55
CA ALA A 22 -5.49 -14.06 -10.35
C ALA A 22 -4.33 -13.28 -10.99
N GLY A 23 -3.11 -13.80 -10.90
CA GLY A 23 -1.93 -13.21 -11.55
C GLY A 23 -2.03 -13.20 -13.07
N VAL A 24 -2.47 -14.31 -13.68
CA VAL A 24 -2.72 -14.39 -15.13
C VAL A 24 -3.81 -13.39 -15.54
N TYR A 25 -4.94 -13.40 -14.83
CA TYR A 25 -6.04 -12.47 -15.10
C TYR A 25 -5.60 -11.01 -15.06
N LYS A 26 -4.85 -10.60 -14.06
CA LYS A 26 -4.34 -9.23 -13.93
C LYS A 26 -3.38 -8.87 -15.06
N ALA A 27 -2.44 -9.75 -15.40
CA ALA A 27 -1.42 -9.51 -16.42
C ALA A 27 -1.98 -9.51 -17.86
N THR A 28 -3.11 -10.15 -18.11
CA THR A 28 -3.74 -10.28 -19.44
C THR A 28 -4.96 -9.39 -19.65
N LYS A 29 -5.39 -8.69 -18.62
CA LYS A 29 -6.48 -7.71 -18.66
C LYS A 29 -6.14 -6.57 -19.62
N HIS A 30 -7.18 -5.99 -20.27
CA HIS A 30 -7.00 -4.85 -21.17
C HIS A 30 -6.27 -3.69 -20.47
N PRO A 31 -5.20 -3.13 -21.03
CA PRO A 31 -4.34 -2.14 -20.35
C PRO A 31 -5.08 -0.90 -19.84
N LEU A 32 -6.04 -0.39 -20.62
CA LEU A 32 -6.82 0.79 -20.21
C LEU A 32 -7.74 0.49 -19.01
N LYS A 33 -8.32 -0.72 -18.95
CA LYS A 33 -9.11 -1.16 -17.79
C LYS A 33 -8.22 -1.26 -16.54
N THR A 34 -7.04 -1.85 -16.69
CA THR A 34 -6.03 -1.91 -15.62
C THR A 34 -5.66 -0.50 -15.13
N PHE A 35 -5.46 0.45 -16.05
CA PHE A 35 -5.11 1.81 -15.73
C PHE A 35 -6.17 2.53 -14.89
N TYR A 36 -7.44 2.43 -15.27
CA TYR A 36 -8.53 3.02 -14.47
C TYR A 36 -8.65 2.37 -13.09
N LEU A 37 -8.53 1.04 -13.01
CA LEU A 37 -8.53 0.34 -11.72
C LEU A 37 -7.31 0.72 -10.87
N ALA A 38 -6.20 1.03 -11.48
CA ALA A 38 -5.01 1.50 -10.78
C ALA A 38 -5.17 2.94 -10.25
N ILE A 39 -5.76 3.86 -11.02
CA ILE A 39 -6.11 5.20 -10.52
C ILE A 39 -7.01 5.08 -9.30
N THR A 40 -8.04 4.23 -9.38
CA THR A 40 -8.96 3.99 -8.27
C THR A 40 -8.24 3.46 -7.02
N ALA A 41 -7.27 2.54 -7.18
CA ALA A 41 -6.49 2.03 -6.06
C ALA A 41 -5.61 3.12 -5.40
N GLY A 42 -5.01 4.00 -6.19
CA GLY A 42 -4.28 5.16 -5.68
C GLY A 42 -5.16 6.06 -4.81
N VAL A 43 -6.38 6.35 -5.25
CA VAL A 43 -7.38 7.09 -4.46
C VAL A 43 -7.73 6.34 -3.17
N PHE A 44 -7.97 5.04 -3.20
CA PHE A 44 -8.36 4.26 -2.02
C PHE A 44 -7.27 4.22 -0.95
N ILE A 45 -6.03 4.08 -1.34
CA ILE A 45 -4.90 4.13 -0.38
C ILE A 45 -4.75 5.54 0.19
N SER A 46 -5.01 6.57 -0.59
CA SER A 46 -5.01 7.97 -0.13
C SER A 46 -6.11 8.23 0.89
N ILE A 47 -7.33 7.73 0.66
CA ILE A 47 -8.45 7.78 1.64
C ILE A 47 -8.03 7.15 2.97
N ALA A 48 -7.37 5.99 2.91
CA ALA A 48 -6.89 5.31 4.11
C ALA A 48 -5.85 6.14 4.86
N PHE A 49 -4.98 6.85 4.16
CA PHE A 49 -4.01 7.73 4.79
C PHE A 49 -4.66 8.96 5.42
N VAL A 50 -5.66 9.55 4.76
CA VAL A 50 -6.47 10.63 5.38
C VAL A 50 -7.10 10.13 6.67
N PHE A 51 -7.68 8.93 6.68
CA PHE A 51 -8.27 8.36 7.88
C PHE A 51 -7.22 8.11 8.97
N TYR A 52 -6.03 7.62 8.61
CA TYR A 52 -4.89 7.49 9.52
C TYR A 52 -4.53 8.84 10.16
N ILE A 53 -4.29 9.87 9.34
CA ILE A 53 -3.91 11.21 9.84
C ILE A 53 -4.99 11.77 10.75
N THR A 54 -6.26 11.68 10.35
CA THR A 54 -7.39 12.15 11.16
C THR A 54 -7.46 11.43 12.52
N ALA A 55 -7.31 10.10 12.53
CA ALA A 55 -7.36 9.30 13.75
C ALA A 55 -6.14 9.51 14.68
N THR A 56 -5.01 9.94 14.13
CA THR A 56 -3.77 10.15 14.91
C THR A 56 -3.49 11.62 15.22
N THR A 57 -4.31 12.55 14.73
CA THR A 57 -4.19 13.98 15.05
C THR A 57 -4.60 14.22 16.51
N GLY A 58 -3.80 15.00 17.24
CA GLY A 58 -4.09 15.36 18.64
C GLY A 58 -3.86 14.23 19.66
N THR A 59 -3.13 13.18 19.30
CA THR A 59 -2.89 12.02 20.18
C THR A 59 -1.65 12.15 21.09
N ALA A 60 -1.10 13.35 21.30
CA ALA A 60 0.10 13.56 22.09
C ALA A 60 0.04 13.02 23.54
N GLY A 61 -1.15 12.93 24.14
CA GLY A 61 -1.38 12.34 25.47
C GLY A 61 -1.71 10.85 25.48
N VAL A 62 -1.78 10.20 24.30
CA VAL A 62 -2.13 8.78 24.18
C VAL A 62 -0.84 7.94 24.13
N PRO A 63 -0.80 6.76 24.79
CA PRO A 63 0.35 5.86 24.67
C PRO A 63 0.70 5.57 23.21
N PHE A 64 2.00 5.68 22.87
CA PHE A 64 2.48 5.56 21.48
C PHE A 64 1.92 4.35 20.74
N GLY A 65 1.98 3.15 21.34
CA GLY A 65 1.50 1.92 20.69
C GLY A 65 0.00 1.94 20.42
N LEU A 66 -0.80 2.55 21.28
CA LEU A 66 -2.25 2.65 21.09
C LEU A 66 -2.60 3.61 19.94
N ALA A 67 -1.99 4.79 19.89
CA ALA A 67 -2.18 5.74 18.79
C ALA A 67 -1.79 5.13 17.44
N LYS A 68 -0.66 4.41 17.39
CA LYS A 68 -0.19 3.72 16.19
C LYS A 68 -1.11 2.57 15.78
N LEU A 69 -1.61 1.77 16.73
CA LEU A 69 -2.54 0.69 16.47
C LEU A 69 -3.86 1.21 15.88
N VAL A 70 -4.44 2.25 16.50
CA VAL A 70 -5.68 2.87 16.00
C VAL A 70 -5.48 3.40 14.58
N GLY A 71 -4.40 4.16 14.34
CA GLY A 71 -4.06 4.63 13.01
C GLY A 71 -3.89 3.49 11.99
N GLY A 72 -3.21 2.40 12.38
CA GLY A 72 -3.02 1.23 11.53
C GLY A 72 -4.34 0.52 11.17
N ILE A 73 -5.24 0.38 12.13
CA ILE A 73 -6.59 -0.18 11.90
C ILE A 73 -7.37 0.73 10.93
N CYS A 74 -7.35 2.04 11.13
CA CYS A 74 -7.98 3.00 10.22
C CYS A 74 -7.42 2.90 8.79
N PHE A 75 -6.11 2.73 8.66
CA PHE A 75 -5.46 2.59 7.36
C PHE A 75 -5.86 1.30 6.62
N SER A 76 -6.28 0.24 7.31
CA SER A 76 -6.69 -1.02 6.67
C SER A 76 -7.89 -0.86 5.74
N LEU A 77 -8.70 0.19 5.90
CA LEU A 77 -9.77 0.57 4.97
C LEU A 77 -9.29 0.60 3.51
N GLY A 78 -8.09 1.10 3.25
CA GLY A 78 -7.57 1.21 1.89
C GLY A 78 -7.43 -0.12 1.18
N LEU A 79 -6.81 -1.11 1.83
CA LEU A 79 -6.67 -2.45 1.23
C LEU A 79 -8.02 -3.17 1.12
N MET A 80 -8.93 -2.95 2.06
CA MET A 80 -10.30 -3.47 1.98
C MET A 80 -11.01 -2.92 0.74
N LEU A 81 -10.96 -1.62 0.50
CA LEU A 81 -11.54 -0.99 -0.70
C LEU A 81 -10.90 -1.55 -1.96
N VAL A 82 -9.58 -1.68 -2.03
CA VAL A 82 -8.86 -2.23 -3.17
C VAL A 82 -9.32 -3.65 -3.50
N VAL A 83 -9.33 -4.54 -2.51
CA VAL A 83 -9.63 -5.97 -2.74
C VAL A 83 -11.10 -6.18 -3.05
N VAL A 84 -12.01 -5.51 -2.34
CA VAL A 84 -13.46 -5.68 -2.51
C VAL A 84 -13.94 -5.09 -3.83
N SER A 85 -13.40 -3.94 -4.25
CA SER A 85 -13.78 -3.32 -5.53
C SER A 85 -13.05 -3.91 -6.75
N GLY A 86 -12.01 -4.72 -6.53
CA GLY A 86 -11.18 -5.27 -7.60
C GLY A 86 -10.23 -4.25 -8.23
N ALA A 87 -9.86 -3.20 -7.51
CA ALA A 87 -8.88 -2.21 -7.96
C ALA A 87 -7.47 -2.82 -8.06
N ASP A 88 -6.61 -2.25 -8.90
CA ASP A 88 -5.26 -2.75 -9.13
C ASP A 88 -4.24 -1.90 -8.34
N LEU A 89 -3.77 -2.42 -7.23
CA LEU A 89 -2.74 -1.83 -6.38
C LEU A 89 -1.38 -2.46 -6.68
N PHE A 90 -0.36 -1.66 -6.98
CA PHE A 90 0.98 -2.13 -7.36
C PHE A 90 1.57 -3.11 -6.35
N THR A 91 1.53 -2.79 -5.06
CA THR A 91 2.11 -3.61 -4.01
C THR A 91 1.46 -4.99 -3.87
N SER A 92 0.17 -5.14 -4.18
CA SER A 92 -0.48 -6.44 -4.30
C SER A 92 -0.26 -7.09 -5.67
N THR A 93 -0.11 -6.27 -6.71
CA THR A 93 0.08 -6.75 -8.09
C THR A 93 1.48 -7.35 -8.30
N VAL A 94 2.46 -7.09 -7.43
CA VAL A 94 3.76 -7.78 -7.49
C VAL A 94 3.62 -9.31 -7.37
N LEU A 95 2.51 -9.83 -6.82
CA LEU A 95 2.21 -11.27 -6.76
C LEU A 95 2.01 -11.91 -8.15
N ILE A 96 1.83 -11.15 -9.23
CA ILE A 96 1.76 -11.72 -10.59
C ILE A 96 3.06 -12.43 -11.01
N VAL A 97 4.15 -12.23 -10.25
CA VAL A 97 5.39 -13.01 -10.39
C VAL A 97 5.14 -14.51 -10.28
N ILE A 98 4.11 -14.95 -9.56
CA ILE A 98 3.69 -16.36 -9.44
C ILE A 98 3.31 -16.88 -10.82
N ALA A 99 2.45 -16.18 -11.56
CA ALA A 99 2.04 -16.55 -12.91
C ALA A 99 3.23 -16.54 -13.90
N LYS A 100 4.22 -15.64 -13.68
CA LYS A 100 5.46 -15.63 -14.47
C LYS A 100 6.34 -16.85 -14.14
N ALA A 101 6.49 -17.20 -12.88
CA ALA A 101 7.27 -18.37 -12.44
C ALA A 101 6.67 -19.68 -12.97
N SER A 102 5.35 -19.75 -13.07
CA SER A 102 4.63 -20.89 -13.70
C SER A 102 4.65 -20.85 -15.24
N GLY A 103 5.34 -19.90 -15.88
CA GLY A 103 5.41 -19.81 -17.33
C GLY A 103 4.13 -19.33 -18.03
N ARG A 104 3.10 -18.91 -17.29
CA ARG A 104 1.76 -18.59 -17.83
C ARG A 104 1.67 -17.18 -18.40
N ILE A 105 2.63 -16.30 -18.11
CA ILE A 105 2.76 -14.95 -18.65
C ILE A 105 4.20 -14.66 -19.07
N SER A 106 4.39 -13.71 -20.00
CA SER A 106 5.70 -13.25 -20.45
C SER A 106 6.30 -12.20 -19.50
N TRP A 107 7.60 -11.94 -19.60
CA TRP A 107 8.26 -10.81 -18.91
C TRP A 107 7.70 -9.46 -19.34
N TYR A 108 7.32 -9.33 -20.64
CA TYR A 108 6.68 -8.13 -21.15
C TYR A 108 5.33 -7.85 -20.47
N GLN A 109 4.48 -8.88 -20.34
CA GLN A 109 3.19 -8.75 -19.67
C GLN A 109 3.34 -8.37 -18.19
N LEU A 110 4.32 -8.96 -17.50
CA LEU A 110 4.63 -8.61 -16.11
C LEU A 110 5.08 -7.14 -16.00
N GLY A 111 6.10 -6.74 -16.76
CA GLY A 111 6.67 -5.40 -16.69
C GLY A 111 5.68 -4.31 -17.14
N ALA A 112 4.95 -4.56 -18.24
CA ALA A 112 3.92 -3.64 -18.74
C ALA A 112 2.78 -3.46 -17.73
N ASN A 113 2.34 -4.54 -17.08
CA ASN A 113 1.33 -4.45 -16.03
C ASN A 113 1.83 -3.68 -14.81
N TRP A 114 3.03 -3.99 -14.30
CA TRP A 114 3.61 -3.29 -13.16
C TRP A 114 3.74 -1.78 -13.41
N LEU A 115 4.28 -1.40 -14.57
CA LEU A 115 4.43 0.01 -14.94
C LEU A 115 3.08 0.72 -15.06
N ASN A 116 2.13 0.10 -15.74
CA ASN A 116 0.78 0.65 -15.92
C ASN A 116 0.06 0.87 -14.58
N VAL A 117 0.13 -0.11 -13.68
CA VAL A 117 -0.47 -0.03 -12.35
C VAL A 117 0.24 1.02 -11.49
N TYR A 118 1.56 1.07 -11.53
CA TYR A 118 2.35 2.03 -10.75
C TYR A 118 2.05 3.48 -11.12
N ILE A 119 2.00 3.78 -12.42
CA ILE A 119 1.65 5.12 -12.92
C ILE A 119 0.19 5.46 -12.59
N GLY A 120 -0.75 4.52 -12.76
CA GLY A 120 -2.14 4.74 -12.40
C GLY A 120 -2.33 5.04 -10.90
N ASN A 121 -1.63 4.30 -10.03
CA ASN A 121 -1.66 4.56 -8.58
C ASN A 121 -1.13 5.97 -8.25
N LEU A 122 -0.03 6.39 -8.88
CA LEU A 122 0.53 7.73 -8.69
C LEU A 122 -0.47 8.82 -9.10
N ILE A 123 -1.10 8.69 -10.26
CA ILE A 123 -2.09 9.67 -10.74
C ILE A 123 -3.28 9.74 -9.78
N GLY A 124 -3.78 8.59 -9.31
CA GLY A 124 -4.87 8.55 -8.33
C GLY A 124 -4.50 9.21 -7.01
N ALA A 125 -3.29 8.98 -6.51
CA ALA A 125 -2.78 9.58 -5.29
C ALA A 125 -2.63 11.11 -5.43
N LEU A 126 -2.02 11.59 -6.51
CA LEU A 126 -1.85 13.04 -6.75
C LEU A 126 -3.18 13.76 -6.98
N PHE A 127 -4.14 13.13 -7.66
CA PHE A 127 -5.50 13.64 -7.77
C PHE A 127 -6.13 13.82 -6.38
N PHE A 128 -5.94 12.85 -5.50
CA PHE A 128 -6.50 12.92 -4.15
C PHE A 128 -5.78 13.95 -3.27
N VAL A 129 -4.46 14.14 -3.45
CA VAL A 129 -3.71 15.26 -2.83
C VAL A 129 -4.36 16.60 -3.19
N ALA A 130 -4.69 16.82 -4.47
CA ALA A 130 -5.33 18.05 -4.90
C ALA A 130 -6.71 18.24 -4.27
N LEU A 131 -7.54 17.18 -4.18
CA LEU A 131 -8.85 17.25 -3.53
C LEU A 131 -8.74 17.63 -2.05
N ILE A 132 -7.83 16.99 -1.30
CA ILE A 132 -7.62 17.26 0.13
C ILE A 132 -7.06 18.67 0.33
N TRP A 133 -6.17 19.13 -0.54
CA TRP A 133 -5.66 20.49 -0.47
C TRP A 133 -6.77 21.53 -0.65
N PHE A 134 -7.56 21.40 -1.71
CA PHE A 134 -8.65 22.35 -1.99
C PHE A 134 -9.84 22.26 -1.04
N SER A 135 -9.99 21.13 -0.31
CA SER A 135 -11.00 21.04 0.76
C SER A 135 -10.65 21.85 2.01
N GLY A 136 -9.38 22.30 2.15
CA GLY A 136 -8.93 23.00 3.35
C GLY A 136 -8.65 22.09 4.55
N GLU A 137 -8.59 20.79 4.36
CA GLU A 137 -8.43 19.79 5.43
C GLU A 137 -7.17 20.02 6.29
N HIS A 138 -6.12 20.64 5.73
CA HIS A 138 -4.91 20.98 6.46
C HIS A 138 -5.14 21.94 7.64
N MET A 139 -6.24 22.72 7.64
CA MET A 139 -6.60 23.64 8.72
C MET A 139 -7.44 22.98 9.84
N VAL A 140 -7.90 21.76 9.66
CA VAL A 140 -8.70 21.04 10.67
C VAL A 140 -7.94 20.94 12.00
N ALA A 141 -8.70 21.02 13.10
CA ALA A 141 -8.16 21.08 14.47
C ALA A 141 -7.12 22.19 14.68
N ASN A 142 -7.40 23.40 14.16
CA ASN A 142 -6.50 24.55 14.22
C ASN A 142 -5.11 24.26 13.62
N GLY A 143 -5.08 23.63 12.44
CA GLY A 143 -3.86 23.27 11.72
C GLY A 143 -3.15 21.99 12.20
N GLN A 144 -3.61 21.37 13.28
CA GLN A 144 -2.96 20.16 13.82
C GLN A 144 -3.00 18.98 12.86
N TRP A 145 -4.04 18.88 12.02
CA TRP A 145 -4.10 17.88 10.97
C TRP A 145 -2.97 18.07 9.95
N GLY A 146 -2.78 19.30 9.49
CA GLY A 146 -1.68 19.66 8.58
C GLY A 146 -0.30 19.47 9.20
N LEU A 147 -0.13 19.77 10.50
CA LEU A 147 1.11 19.50 11.21
C LEU A 147 1.41 18.00 11.28
N ASN A 148 0.41 17.15 11.54
CA ASN A 148 0.57 15.70 11.53
C ASN A 148 0.98 15.19 10.13
N VAL A 149 0.42 15.77 9.05
CA VAL A 149 0.85 15.51 7.67
C VAL A 149 2.32 15.86 7.47
N LEU A 150 2.74 17.06 7.85
CA LEU A 150 4.12 17.52 7.71
C LEU A 150 5.10 16.60 8.46
N GLN A 151 4.83 16.32 9.73
CA GLN A 151 5.67 15.46 10.56
C GLN A 151 5.75 14.02 10.02
N THR A 152 4.62 13.46 9.58
CA THR A 152 4.57 12.10 9.03
C THR A 152 5.32 12.01 7.70
N ALA A 153 5.15 12.99 6.82
CA ALA A 153 5.82 13.02 5.52
C ALA A 153 7.34 13.25 5.66
N ASP A 154 7.74 14.18 6.52
CA ASP A 154 9.14 14.50 6.77
C ASP A 154 9.89 13.31 7.37
N HIS A 155 9.31 12.64 8.36
CA HIS A 155 9.90 11.44 8.96
C HIS A 155 10.24 10.35 7.92
N LYS A 156 9.42 10.19 6.90
CA LYS A 156 9.62 9.21 5.82
C LYS A 156 10.82 9.50 4.91
N LEU A 157 11.32 10.73 4.92
CA LEU A 157 12.49 11.15 4.14
C LEU A 157 13.81 11.07 4.92
N HIS A 158 13.77 10.69 6.21
CA HIS A 158 14.96 10.59 7.06
C HIS A 158 15.56 9.18 7.13
N HIS A 159 14.98 8.20 6.43
CA HIS A 159 15.55 6.86 6.36
C HIS A 159 16.76 6.85 5.41
N THR A 160 17.80 6.12 5.78
CA THR A 160 18.87 5.75 4.84
C THR A 160 18.31 4.85 3.74
N PHE A 161 19.01 4.76 2.62
CA PHE A 161 18.60 3.90 1.50
C PHE A 161 18.32 2.44 1.95
N VAL A 162 19.22 1.89 2.79
CA VAL A 162 19.07 0.51 3.28
C VAL A 162 17.87 0.36 4.21
N GLU A 163 17.67 1.31 5.12
CA GLU A 163 16.48 1.32 6.00
C GLU A 163 15.19 1.39 5.18
N ALA A 164 15.12 2.29 4.21
CA ALA A 164 13.95 2.44 3.34
C ALA A 164 13.66 1.15 2.54
N VAL A 165 14.69 0.47 2.02
CA VAL A 165 14.54 -0.85 1.37
C VAL A 165 14.03 -1.89 2.35
N CYS A 166 14.63 -2.01 3.54
CA CYS A 166 14.23 -3.00 4.54
C CYS A 166 12.79 -2.76 5.04
N LEU A 167 12.44 -1.51 5.35
CA LEU A 167 11.09 -1.14 5.74
C LEU A 167 10.08 -1.41 4.61
N GLY A 168 10.49 -1.21 3.37
CA GLY A 168 9.72 -1.58 2.18
C GLY A 168 9.49 -3.09 2.06
N ILE A 169 10.52 -3.90 2.30
CA ILE A 169 10.40 -5.38 2.33
C ILE A 169 9.37 -5.81 3.37
N LEU A 170 9.51 -5.32 4.59
CA LEU A 170 8.63 -5.66 5.71
C LEU A 170 7.18 -5.23 5.45
N ALA A 171 6.96 -4.05 4.90
CA ALA A 171 5.61 -3.58 4.56
C ALA A 171 4.93 -4.49 3.53
N ASN A 172 5.62 -4.78 2.42
CA ASN A 172 4.97 -5.52 1.35
C ASN A 172 4.92 -7.03 1.58
N LEU A 173 5.75 -7.56 2.47
CA LEU A 173 5.54 -8.88 3.05
C LEU A 173 4.14 -8.96 3.68
N MET A 174 3.77 -7.99 4.53
CA MET A 174 2.48 -7.97 5.21
C MET A 174 1.30 -7.70 4.28
N VAL A 175 1.45 -6.77 3.32
CA VAL A 175 0.40 -6.49 2.32
C VAL A 175 0.11 -7.73 1.47
N CYS A 176 1.14 -8.42 0.98
CA CYS A 176 0.96 -9.62 0.16
C CYS A 176 0.42 -10.80 0.96
N LEU A 177 0.79 -10.94 2.25
CA LEU A 177 0.18 -11.93 3.13
C LEU A 177 -1.30 -11.61 3.40
N ALA A 178 -1.67 -10.34 3.60
CA ALA A 178 -3.08 -9.95 3.73
C ALA A 178 -3.90 -10.32 2.49
N VAL A 179 -3.35 -10.04 1.29
CA VAL A 179 -3.99 -10.42 0.02
C VAL A 179 -4.05 -11.94 -0.12
N TRP A 180 -3.00 -12.65 0.24
CA TRP A 180 -2.97 -14.12 0.24
C TRP A 180 -4.05 -14.71 1.14
N MET A 181 -4.16 -14.22 2.38
CA MET A 181 -5.20 -14.64 3.31
C MET A 181 -6.61 -14.34 2.75
N SER A 182 -6.78 -13.22 2.04
CA SER A 182 -8.07 -12.89 1.42
C SER A 182 -8.49 -13.86 0.31
N TYR A 183 -7.54 -14.54 -0.34
CA TYR A 183 -7.84 -15.58 -1.33
C TYR A 183 -8.43 -16.84 -0.68
N SER A 184 -8.13 -17.09 0.59
CA SER A 184 -8.73 -18.21 1.34
C SER A 184 -10.15 -17.91 1.81
N GLY A 185 -10.55 -16.63 1.87
CA GLY A 185 -11.85 -16.19 2.33
C GLY A 185 -12.96 -16.47 1.31
N ARG A 186 -14.10 -16.97 1.78
CA ARG A 186 -15.27 -17.28 0.96
C ARG A 186 -16.36 -16.20 1.01
N SER A 187 -16.39 -15.43 2.07
CA SER A 187 -17.31 -14.32 2.25
C SER A 187 -16.61 -12.97 2.16
N LEU A 188 -17.40 -11.90 2.01
CA LEU A 188 -16.89 -10.53 2.10
C LEU A 188 -16.25 -10.27 3.46
N MET A 189 -16.88 -10.75 4.54
CA MET A 189 -16.39 -10.53 5.90
C MET A 189 -15.04 -11.22 6.12
N ASP A 190 -14.86 -12.46 5.67
CA ASP A 190 -13.58 -13.17 5.78
C ASP A 190 -12.44 -12.36 5.14
N LYS A 191 -12.68 -11.81 3.94
CA LYS A 191 -11.70 -11.00 3.22
C LYS A 191 -11.37 -9.71 3.97
N MET A 192 -12.37 -9.03 4.50
CA MET A 192 -12.17 -7.79 5.25
C MET A 192 -11.38 -8.05 6.54
N PHE A 193 -11.77 -9.03 7.34
CA PHE A 193 -11.07 -9.36 8.59
C PHE A 193 -9.64 -9.83 8.37
N ALA A 194 -9.39 -10.60 7.31
CA ALA A 194 -8.04 -11.05 6.95
C ALA A 194 -7.05 -9.89 6.70
N MET A 195 -7.54 -8.71 6.34
CA MET A 195 -6.68 -7.56 6.03
C MET A 195 -6.39 -6.66 7.24
N ILE A 196 -7.23 -6.66 8.29
CA ILE A 196 -7.13 -5.69 9.39
C ILE A 196 -5.79 -5.81 10.12
N LEU A 197 -5.46 -7.00 10.60
CA LEU A 197 -4.26 -7.17 11.44
C LEU A 197 -2.95 -7.02 10.66
N PRO A 198 -2.76 -7.65 9.47
CA PRO A 198 -1.52 -7.47 8.72
C PRO A 198 -1.29 -6.02 8.31
N VAL A 199 -2.34 -5.32 7.85
CA VAL A 199 -2.24 -3.91 7.49
C VAL A 199 -2.03 -3.04 8.73
N GLY A 200 -2.81 -3.26 9.77
CA GLY A 200 -2.66 -2.57 11.06
C GLY A 200 -1.25 -2.68 11.62
N MET A 201 -0.67 -3.89 11.56
CA MET A 201 0.69 -4.18 12.02
C MET A 201 1.74 -3.37 11.24
N PHE A 202 1.75 -3.45 9.89
CA PHE A 202 2.82 -2.78 9.15
C PHE A 202 2.75 -1.25 9.28
N VAL A 203 1.52 -0.68 9.33
CA VAL A 203 1.34 0.76 9.52
C VAL A 203 1.72 1.19 10.94
N ALA A 204 1.30 0.47 11.96
CA ALA A 204 1.64 0.76 13.34
C ALA A 204 3.15 0.68 13.59
N SER A 205 3.85 -0.23 12.91
CA SER A 205 5.30 -0.39 12.98
C SER A 205 6.09 0.63 12.16
N GLY A 206 5.42 1.48 11.39
CA GLY A 206 6.09 2.50 10.57
C GLY A 206 6.79 1.94 9.34
N PHE A 207 6.38 0.77 8.82
CA PHE A 207 6.94 0.20 7.61
C PHE A 207 6.56 1.01 6.37
N GLU A 208 7.37 0.95 5.32
CA GLU A 208 7.29 1.84 4.18
C GLU A 208 6.56 1.23 2.97
N HIS A 209 5.50 1.90 2.55
CA HIS A 209 4.64 1.46 1.43
C HIS A 209 4.66 2.50 0.31
N SER A 210 5.25 2.15 -0.84
CA SER A 210 5.49 3.10 -1.94
C SER A 210 4.22 3.83 -2.41
N ILE A 211 3.10 3.12 -2.58
CA ILE A 211 1.87 3.74 -3.07
C ILE A 211 1.22 4.65 -2.01
N ALA A 212 1.32 4.30 -0.73
CA ALA A 212 0.88 5.18 0.34
C ALA A 212 1.73 6.46 0.40
N ASN A 213 3.03 6.34 0.16
CA ASN A 213 3.95 7.48 0.13
C ASN A 213 3.69 8.40 -1.08
N MET A 214 3.13 7.90 -2.18
CA MET A 214 2.69 8.72 -3.32
C MET A 214 1.58 9.73 -2.97
N PHE A 215 0.85 9.52 -1.88
CA PHE A 215 -0.06 10.50 -1.33
C PHE A 215 0.59 11.32 -0.22
N MET A 216 1.18 10.63 0.78
CA MET A 216 1.60 11.26 2.03
C MET A 216 2.70 12.29 1.84
N ILE A 217 3.75 11.96 1.10
CA ILE A 217 4.88 12.88 0.92
C ILE A 217 4.49 14.05 0.01
N PRO A 218 3.84 13.86 -1.16
CA PRO A 218 3.32 14.98 -1.94
C PRO A 218 2.33 15.86 -1.17
N MET A 219 1.48 15.31 -0.30
CA MET A 219 0.60 16.12 0.56
C MET A 219 1.41 17.00 1.51
N GLY A 220 2.46 16.45 2.15
CA GLY A 220 3.38 17.24 2.97
C GLY A 220 4.10 18.34 2.18
N ILE A 221 4.54 18.04 0.95
CA ILE A 221 5.17 19.02 0.05
C ILE A 221 4.19 20.15 -0.30
N VAL A 222 2.94 19.83 -0.58
CA VAL A 222 1.90 20.82 -0.90
C VAL A 222 1.61 21.71 0.32
N VAL A 223 1.41 21.13 1.51
CA VAL A 223 1.20 21.90 2.75
C VAL A 223 2.40 22.83 3.01
N LYS A 224 3.62 22.29 2.94
CA LYS A 224 4.85 23.08 3.16
C LYS A 224 4.93 24.30 2.22
N ASN A 225 4.64 24.12 0.94
CA ASN A 225 4.90 25.16 -0.06
C ASN A 225 3.75 26.15 -0.25
N PHE A 226 2.53 25.77 0.10
CA PHE A 226 1.34 26.57 -0.24
C PHE A 226 0.49 26.96 0.97
N ALA A 227 0.78 26.46 2.20
CA ALA A 227 0.04 26.88 3.38
C ALA A 227 0.26 28.36 3.70
N THR A 228 -0.81 29.00 4.18
CA THR A 228 -0.81 30.42 4.47
C THR A 228 -0.04 30.78 5.75
N PRO A 229 0.34 32.07 5.95
CA PRO A 229 0.97 32.50 7.21
C PRO A 229 0.14 32.18 8.45
N GLU A 230 -1.19 32.22 8.33
CA GLU A 230 -2.12 31.89 9.43
C GLU A 230 -1.99 30.42 9.85
N PHE A 231 -1.80 29.51 8.89
CA PHE A 231 -1.54 28.09 9.19
C PHE A 231 -0.26 27.93 10.02
N TRP A 232 0.84 28.53 9.57
CA TRP A 232 2.14 28.44 10.25
C TRP A 232 2.10 29.04 11.64
N GLN A 233 1.41 30.16 11.81
CA GLN A 233 1.19 30.79 13.11
C GLN A 233 0.36 29.88 14.03
N ALA A 234 -0.69 29.25 13.51
CA ALA A 234 -1.59 28.38 14.29
C ALA A 234 -0.86 27.14 14.84
N ILE A 235 0.07 26.55 14.06
CA ILE A 235 0.82 25.36 14.49
C ILE A 235 2.12 25.71 15.23
N GLY A 236 2.55 26.97 15.27
CA GLY A 236 3.78 27.38 15.92
C GLY A 236 5.06 26.84 15.27
N ALA A 237 5.06 26.65 13.95
CA ALA A 237 6.16 26.09 13.16
C ALA A 237 6.45 26.98 11.93
N THR A 238 7.54 26.67 11.22
CA THR A 238 7.93 27.36 9.99
C THR A 238 8.24 26.37 8.87
N PRO A 239 8.13 26.76 7.57
CA PRO A 239 8.43 25.90 6.43
C PRO A 239 9.86 25.35 6.44
N GLU A 240 10.82 26.09 7.00
CA GLU A 240 12.24 25.72 7.06
C GLU A 240 12.48 24.48 7.91
N GLN A 241 11.64 24.23 8.92
CA GLN A 241 11.71 23.03 9.75
C GLN A 241 11.44 21.74 8.96
N PHE A 242 10.80 21.86 7.79
CA PHE A 242 10.46 20.76 6.88
C PHE A 242 11.23 20.87 5.57
N ALA A 243 12.47 21.37 5.60
CA ALA A 243 13.29 21.62 4.40
C ALA A 243 13.47 20.37 3.51
N HIS A 244 13.48 19.17 4.12
CA HIS A 244 13.62 17.89 3.40
C HIS A 244 12.41 17.51 2.55
N LEU A 245 11.24 18.09 2.78
CA LEU A 245 10.03 17.86 1.95
C LEU A 245 10.21 18.51 0.57
N THR A 246 10.86 17.79 -0.33
CA THR A 246 11.07 18.17 -1.73
C THR A 246 10.69 17.02 -2.67
N VAL A 247 10.38 17.34 -3.93
CA VAL A 247 10.08 16.33 -4.96
C VAL A 247 11.29 15.44 -5.21
N SER A 248 12.50 16.01 -5.18
CA SER A 248 13.74 15.24 -5.37
C SER A 248 13.92 14.19 -4.28
N ASN A 249 13.83 14.59 -3.01
CA ASN A 249 13.98 13.66 -1.88
C ASN A 249 12.84 12.63 -1.86
N PHE A 250 11.61 13.02 -2.21
CA PHE A 250 10.51 12.07 -2.36
C PHE A 250 10.86 10.94 -3.33
N ILE A 251 11.44 11.27 -4.48
CA ILE A 251 11.77 10.27 -5.50
C ILE A 251 13.00 9.46 -5.11
N ILE A 252 14.09 10.13 -4.72
CA ILE A 252 15.41 9.51 -4.54
C ILE A 252 15.52 8.81 -3.19
N ASP A 253 15.13 9.49 -2.10
CA ASP A 253 15.36 9.02 -0.74
C ASP A 253 14.24 8.10 -0.24
N ASN A 254 13.05 8.14 -0.89
CA ASN A 254 11.91 7.32 -0.45
C ASN A 254 11.35 6.43 -1.56
N LEU A 255 10.82 7.00 -2.64
CA LEU A 255 10.00 6.24 -3.60
C LEU A 255 10.79 5.10 -4.27
N ILE A 256 12.03 5.36 -4.71
CA ILE A 256 12.90 4.35 -5.34
C ILE A 256 13.24 3.22 -4.36
N PRO A 257 13.91 3.47 -3.21
CA PRO A 257 14.30 2.39 -2.31
C PRO A 257 13.10 1.64 -1.74
N VAL A 258 12.02 2.32 -1.38
CA VAL A 258 10.80 1.67 -0.87
C VAL A 258 10.16 0.79 -1.94
N THR A 259 10.12 1.22 -3.21
CA THR A 259 9.58 0.39 -4.30
C THR A 259 10.39 -0.87 -4.51
N ILE A 260 11.73 -0.77 -4.49
CA ILE A 260 12.62 -1.94 -4.55
C ILE A 260 12.29 -2.90 -3.40
N GLY A 261 12.21 -2.37 -2.18
CA GLY A 261 11.85 -3.16 -1.00
C GLY A 261 10.48 -3.83 -1.15
N ASN A 262 9.47 -3.09 -1.63
CA ASN A 262 8.13 -3.64 -1.82
C ASN A 262 8.11 -4.79 -2.86
N ILE A 263 8.88 -4.68 -3.96
CA ILE A 263 9.00 -5.76 -4.95
C ILE A 263 9.62 -7.01 -4.32
N ILE A 264 10.69 -6.85 -3.55
CA ILE A 264 11.37 -7.96 -2.87
C ILE A 264 10.43 -8.62 -1.85
N GLY A 265 9.80 -7.82 -0.97
CA GLY A 265 8.92 -8.32 0.08
C GLY A 265 7.73 -9.11 -0.46
N GLY A 266 7.00 -8.54 -1.41
CA GLY A 266 5.82 -9.19 -1.99
C GLY A 266 6.14 -10.22 -3.06
N GLY A 267 7.04 -9.88 -3.99
CA GLY A 267 7.36 -10.73 -5.13
C GLY A 267 8.22 -11.93 -4.75
N LEU A 268 9.35 -11.69 -4.07
CA LEU A 268 10.29 -12.75 -3.72
C LEU A 268 9.82 -13.53 -2.47
N LEU A 269 9.62 -12.81 -1.33
CA LEU A 269 9.39 -13.48 -0.05
C LEU A 269 8.00 -14.09 0.09
N VAL A 270 6.99 -13.57 -0.60
CA VAL A 270 5.65 -14.18 -0.62
C VAL A 270 5.43 -14.93 -1.93
N GLY A 271 5.45 -14.22 -3.06
CA GLY A 271 5.07 -14.78 -4.36
C GLY A 271 5.91 -16.01 -4.76
N LEU A 272 7.23 -15.85 -4.88
CA LEU A 272 8.09 -16.95 -5.31
C LEU A 272 8.24 -18.02 -4.24
N THR A 273 8.23 -17.68 -2.95
CA THR A 273 8.27 -18.69 -1.87
C THR A 273 7.07 -19.62 -1.94
N TYR A 274 5.86 -19.10 -2.03
CA TYR A 274 4.67 -19.93 -2.11
C TYR A 274 4.51 -20.65 -3.45
N TRP A 275 5.04 -20.07 -4.54
CA TRP A 275 5.15 -20.77 -5.81
C TRP A 275 6.07 -22.01 -5.68
N VAL A 276 7.24 -21.88 -5.06
CA VAL A 276 8.15 -23.00 -4.84
C VAL A 276 7.52 -24.10 -3.98
N ILE A 277 6.79 -23.71 -2.91
CA ILE A 277 6.21 -24.66 -1.96
C ILE A 277 5.03 -25.43 -2.56
N TYR A 278 4.15 -24.74 -3.30
CA TYR A 278 2.84 -25.30 -3.66
C TYR A 278 2.64 -25.55 -5.15
N LEU A 279 3.39 -24.88 -6.05
CA LEU A 279 3.12 -24.92 -7.48
C LEU A 279 4.28 -25.52 -8.28
N ARG A 280 5.52 -25.35 -7.83
CA ARG A 280 6.69 -25.92 -8.49
C ARG A 280 6.71 -27.46 -8.32
N GLY A 281 6.38 -28.19 -9.38
CA GLY A 281 6.37 -29.66 -9.38
C GLY A 281 4.99 -30.30 -9.26
N GLY A 282 3.91 -29.52 -9.21
CA GLY A 282 2.53 -30.04 -9.14
C GLY A 282 2.04 -30.82 -10.36
N GLU A 283 2.81 -30.87 -11.44
CA GLU A 283 2.52 -31.72 -12.61
C GLU A 283 3.03 -33.17 -12.45
N GLN A 284 3.70 -33.53 -11.35
CA GLN A 284 4.27 -34.86 -11.17
C GLN A 284 3.56 -35.73 -10.11
N GLN A 285 2.43 -35.29 -9.57
CA GLN A 285 1.64 -36.09 -8.61
C GLN A 285 0.21 -36.30 -9.12
N HIS A 286 0.07 -37.04 -10.19
CA HIS A 286 -1.14 -37.80 -10.54
C HIS A 286 -0.76 -39.13 -11.17
#